data_1417d7b1f0c7d2d72e74a0068fa1946d
#
_entry.id   1417d7b1f0c7d2d72e74a0068fa1946d
#
_cell.length_a   1.000
_cell.length_b   1.000
_cell.length_c   1.000
_cell.angle_alpha   90.00
_cell.angle_beta   90.00
_cell.angle_gamma   90.00
#
_symmetry.space_group_name_H-M   'P 1'
#
loop_
_entity.id
_entity.type
_entity.pdbx_description
1 polymer ?
#
loop_
_entity_poly.entity_id
_entity_poly.type
_entity_poly.pdbx_seq_one_letter_code
_entity_poly.pdbx_strand_id
1 'polypeptide(L)'
;MRRAGVRPDDDVVLLGHSEGGMVAVNAATRFAQTGEFHVGRVITAGAPISATVDRVPNSVQVLALENAGDVVPHLDGQPNPDRPNVTTVTLHHDYGDIGRNHDLSDSYLPGATDVAASSDPSVRAYLVGLTPFFNATAVRTQRFLISRTYR
;
A
#
# COMPACT_ATOMS: atom_id res chain seq x y z
N MET A 1 -9.18 -11.63 6.57
CA MET A 1 -8.34 -11.52 7.78
C MET A 1 -8.69 -12.61 8.80
N ARG A 2 -9.94 -12.79 9.24
CA ARG A 2 -10.32 -13.84 10.23
C ARG A 2 -9.87 -15.25 9.83
N ARG A 3 -10.03 -15.66 8.56
CA ARG A 3 -9.55 -16.96 8.06
C ARG A 3 -8.03 -17.12 8.12
N ALA A 4 -7.29 -16.03 8.11
CA ALA A 4 -5.84 -16.01 8.27
C ALA A 4 -5.40 -16.04 9.74
N GLY A 5 -6.33 -16.03 10.68
CA GLY A 5 -6.06 -16.04 12.11
C GLY A 5 -5.71 -14.67 12.68
N VAL A 6 -5.95 -13.58 11.93
CA VAL A 6 -5.74 -12.20 12.42
C VAL A 6 -6.79 -11.88 13.46
N ARG A 7 -6.33 -11.42 14.63
CA ARG A 7 -7.18 -10.98 15.75
C ARG A 7 -7.49 -9.48 15.62
N PRO A 8 -8.55 -8.98 16.25
CA PRO A 8 -8.91 -7.57 16.21
C PRO A 8 -7.81 -6.60 16.74
N ASP A 9 -7.03 -7.08 17.70
CA ASP A 9 -5.97 -6.34 18.40
C ASP A 9 -4.57 -6.52 17.79
N ASP A 10 -4.44 -7.36 16.76
CA ASP A 10 -3.17 -7.49 16.05
C ASP A 10 -2.90 -6.23 15.21
N ASP A 11 -1.66 -5.73 15.23
CA ASP A 11 -1.22 -4.70 14.28
C ASP A 11 -1.16 -5.26 12.87
N VAL A 12 -1.77 -4.56 11.93
CA VAL A 12 -1.87 -5.00 10.53
C VAL A 12 -1.32 -3.93 9.59
N VAL A 13 -0.50 -4.36 8.65
CA VAL A 13 -0.13 -3.61 7.44
C VAL A 13 -0.82 -4.25 6.24
N LEU A 14 -1.49 -3.46 5.43
CA LEU A 14 -2.04 -3.91 4.14
C LEU A 14 -1.11 -3.46 3.01
N LEU A 15 -0.77 -4.38 2.11
CA LEU A 15 -0.04 -4.07 0.90
C LEU A 15 -0.92 -4.41 -0.30
N GLY A 16 -0.92 -3.53 -1.29
CA GLY A 16 -1.69 -3.75 -2.51
C GLY A 16 -1.00 -3.20 -3.76
N HIS A 17 -0.97 -4.00 -4.81
CA HIS A 17 -0.48 -3.60 -6.12
C HIS A 17 -1.67 -3.38 -7.07
N SER A 18 -1.60 -2.35 -7.91
CA SER A 18 -2.64 -2.07 -8.91
C SER A 18 -4.03 -1.91 -8.24
N GLU A 19 -5.07 -2.59 -8.73
CA GLU A 19 -6.40 -2.64 -8.10
C GLU A 19 -6.32 -3.08 -6.62
N GLY A 20 -5.38 -3.96 -6.27
CA GLY A 20 -5.16 -4.39 -4.89
C GLY A 20 -4.82 -3.24 -3.93
N GLY A 21 -4.19 -2.18 -4.41
CA GLY A 21 -3.93 -0.96 -3.63
C GLY A 21 -5.22 -0.22 -3.28
N MET A 22 -6.15 -0.08 -4.23
CA MET A 22 -7.48 0.50 -3.98
C MET A 22 -8.26 -0.33 -2.95
N VAL A 23 -8.20 -1.67 -3.07
CA VAL A 23 -8.83 -2.59 -2.11
C VAL A 23 -8.22 -2.42 -0.73
N ALA A 24 -6.88 -2.31 -0.61
CA ALA A 24 -6.18 -2.12 0.65
C ALA A 24 -6.59 -0.80 1.34
N VAL A 25 -6.64 0.32 0.61
CA VAL A 25 -7.06 1.63 1.11
C VAL A 25 -8.51 1.60 1.59
N ASN A 26 -9.43 1.03 0.79
CA ASN A 26 -10.85 0.93 1.17
C ASN A 26 -11.04 0.01 2.39
N ALA A 27 -10.31 -1.10 2.47
CA ALA A 27 -10.37 -2.01 3.61
C ALA A 27 -9.85 -1.34 4.88
N ALA A 28 -8.72 -0.64 4.83
CA ALA A 28 -8.16 0.09 5.96
C ALA A 28 -9.13 1.16 6.47
N THR A 29 -9.72 1.94 5.55
CA THR A 29 -10.75 2.95 5.87
C THR A 29 -11.93 2.32 6.61
N ARG A 30 -12.46 1.21 6.07
CA ARG A 30 -13.57 0.50 6.69
C ARG A 30 -13.21 -0.04 8.08
N PHE A 31 -12.03 -0.66 8.23
CA PHE A 31 -11.62 -1.22 9.52
C PHE A 31 -11.40 -0.12 10.57
N ALA A 32 -10.84 1.02 10.19
CA ALA A 32 -10.72 2.16 11.08
C ALA A 32 -12.09 2.72 11.54
N GLN A 33 -13.11 2.68 10.67
CA GLN A 33 -14.48 3.10 11.00
C GLN A 33 -15.23 2.09 11.87
N THR A 34 -14.99 0.80 11.66
CA THR A 34 -15.74 -0.28 12.35
C THR A 34 -15.04 -0.80 13.61
N GLY A 35 -13.75 -0.55 13.75
CA GLY A 35 -12.93 -1.14 14.83
C GLY A 35 -12.77 -2.67 14.71
N GLU A 36 -13.10 -3.27 13.55
CA GLU A 36 -13.06 -4.74 13.39
C GLU A 36 -11.63 -5.29 13.41
N PHE A 37 -10.67 -4.52 12.89
CA PHE A 37 -9.23 -4.85 12.90
C PHE A 37 -8.42 -3.57 13.02
N HIS A 38 -7.24 -3.67 13.65
CA HIS A 38 -6.31 -2.55 13.79
C HIS A 38 -5.37 -2.48 12.58
N VAL A 39 -5.80 -1.73 11.55
CA VAL A 39 -4.99 -1.46 10.35
C VAL A 39 -4.40 -0.06 10.46
N GLY A 40 -3.16 0.03 10.91
CA GLY A 40 -2.47 1.32 11.07
C GLY A 40 -1.72 1.79 9.83
N ARG A 41 -1.43 0.90 8.88
CA ARG A 41 -0.61 1.24 7.71
C ARG A 41 -1.07 0.55 6.45
N VAL A 42 -0.92 1.28 5.33
CA VAL A 42 -1.18 0.77 3.98
C VAL A 42 0.00 1.13 3.09
N ILE A 43 0.48 0.18 2.29
CA ILE A 43 1.42 0.42 1.20
C ILE A 43 0.71 0.11 -0.11
N THR A 44 0.72 1.06 -1.04
CA THR A 44 0.21 0.82 -2.39
C THR A 44 1.34 0.93 -3.41
N ALA A 45 1.27 0.13 -4.45
CA ALA A 45 2.21 0.14 -5.56
C ALA A 45 1.41 0.21 -6.87
N GLY A 46 1.62 1.23 -7.68
CA GLY A 46 0.96 1.38 -8.98
C GLY A 46 -0.58 1.46 -8.90
N ALA A 47 -1.13 2.09 -7.87
CA ALA A 47 -2.56 2.10 -7.63
C ALA A 47 -3.18 3.50 -7.76
N PRO A 48 -4.30 3.67 -8.49
CA PRO A 48 -5.03 4.94 -8.58
C PRO A 48 -5.90 5.10 -7.32
N ILE A 49 -5.36 5.73 -6.27
CA ILE A 49 -6.04 5.88 -4.98
C ILE A 49 -6.54 7.29 -4.70
N SER A 50 -6.33 8.27 -5.60
CA SER A 50 -6.67 9.67 -5.36
C SER A 50 -8.15 9.85 -5.02
N ALA A 51 -9.05 9.15 -5.72
CA ALA A 51 -10.49 9.22 -5.49
C ALA A 51 -10.95 8.59 -4.15
N THR A 52 -10.14 7.76 -3.51
CA THR A 52 -10.53 6.98 -2.32
C THR A 52 -9.79 7.42 -1.06
N VAL A 53 -8.57 7.91 -1.21
CA VAL A 53 -7.66 8.21 -0.10
C VAL A 53 -8.15 9.36 0.79
N ASP A 54 -9.00 10.25 0.29
CA ASP A 54 -9.59 11.36 1.07
C ASP A 54 -10.45 10.88 2.25
N ARG A 55 -10.96 9.66 2.16
CA ARG A 55 -11.78 9.05 3.22
C ARG A 55 -10.95 8.32 4.28
N VAL A 56 -9.65 8.20 4.05
CA VAL A 56 -8.74 7.54 5.00
C VAL A 56 -8.57 8.42 6.24
N PRO A 57 -8.89 7.93 7.43
CA PRO A 57 -8.74 8.70 8.66
C PRO A 57 -7.25 8.90 9.00
N ASN A 58 -6.94 9.96 9.74
CA ASN A 58 -5.56 10.30 10.13
C ASN A 58 -4.85 9.21 10.95
N SER A 59 -5.60 8.29 11.55
CA SER A 59 -5.04 7.14 12.27
C SER A 59 -4.42 6.09 11.36
N VAL A 60 -4.69 6.14 10.04
CA VAL A 60 -4.13 5.23 9.04
C VAL A 60 -3.09 5.99 8.22
N GLN A 61 -1.87 5.49 8.20
CA GLN A 61 -0.79 6.04 7.38
C GLN A 61 -0.71 5.29 6.05
N VAL A 62 -0.61 6.00 4.95
CA VAL A 62 -0.51 5.44 3.60
C VAL A 62 0.84 5.83 2.99
N LEU A 63 1.55 4.85 2.45
CA LEU A 63 2.71 5.04 1.57
C LEU A 63 2.30 4.61 0.16
N ALA A 64 2.17 5.58 -0.74
CA ALA A 64 1.83 5.34 -2.14
C ALA A 64 3.09 5.37 -2.99
N LEU A 65 3.43 4.25 -3.63
CA LEU A 65 4.53 4.16 -4.58
C LEU A 65 3.96 4.28 -5.99
N GLU A 66 4.46 5.25 -6.73
CA GLU A 66 4.14 5.49 -8.13
C GLU A 66 5.42 5.42 -8.96
N ASN A 67 5.40 4.72 -10.08
CA ASN A 67 6.51 4.76 -11.02
C ASN A 67 6.21 5.78 -12.12
N ALA A 68 7.12 6.70 -12.41
CA ALA A 68 6.93 7.79 -13.38
C ALA A 68 6.55 7.29 -14.79
N GLY A 69 7.01 6.09 -15.18
CA GLY A 69 6.64 5.43 -16.44
C GLY A 69 5.34 4.62 -16.40
N ASP A 70 4.67 4.53 -15.24
CA ASP A 70 3.44 3.78 -15.04
C ASP A 70 2.22 4.70 -15.16
N VAL A 71 1.32 4.41 -16.09
CA VAL A 71 0.09 5.19 -16.30
C VAL A 71 -1.04 4.84 -15.33
N VAL A 72 -0.95 3.67 -14.69
CA VAL A 72 -2.05 3.14 -13.86
C VAL A 72 -2.38 4.01 -12.64
N PRO A 73 -1.41 4.56 -11.89
CA PRO A 73 -1.71 5.45 -10.75
C PRO A 73 -2.55 6.67 -11.11
N HIS A 74 -2.56 7.06 -12.38
CA HIS A 74 -3.26 8.25 -12.88
C HIS A 74 -4.62 7.94 -13.55
N LEU A 75 -5.07 6.67 -13.55
CA LEU A 75 -6.30 6.29 -14.26
C LEU A 75 -7.58 6.83 -13.60
N ASP A 76 -7.53 7.30 -12.37
CA ASP A 76 -8.65 7.99 -11.71
C ASP A 76 -8.67 9.51 -11.98
N GLY A 77 -7.79 9.99 -12.86
CA GLY A 77 -7.77 11.34 -13.41
C GLY A 77 -7.08 12.41 -12.54
N GLN A 78 -6.50 12.01 -11.41
CA GLN A 78 -5.77 12.89 -10.51
C GLN A 78 -4.49 12.18 -10.02
N PRO A 79 -3.40 12.92 -9.74
CA PRO A 79 -2.25 12.35 -9.05
C PRO A 79 -2.64 11.94 -7.62
N ASN A 80 -2.00 10.88 -7.11
CA ASN A 80 -2.17 10.53 -5.70
C ASN A 80 -1.65 11.70 -4.82
N PRO A 81 -2.38 12.09 -3.77
CA PRO A 81 -2.02 13.25 -2.97
C PRO A 81 -0.84 12.97 -2.05
N ASP A 82 -0.13 14.03 -1.67
CA ASP A 82 0.80 14.06 -0.56
C ASP A 82 0.21 14.92 0.57
N ARG A 83 0.09 14.36 1.79
CA ARG A 83 -0.54 15.01 2.94
C ARG A 83 -0.12 14.33 4.25
N PRO A 84 -0.44 14.86 5.45
CA PRO A 84 0.13 14.38 6.73
C PRO A 84 0.02 12.88 7.00
N ASN A 85 -0.99 12.20 6.46
CA ASN A 85 -1.15 10.74 6.62
C ASN A 85 -1.03 9.96 5.30
N VAL A 86 -0.61 10.62 4.21
CA VAL A 86 -0.40 9.99 2.90
C VAL A 86 0.91 10.51 2.33
N THR A 87 1.90 9.66 2.21
CA THR A 87 3.18 9.97 1.57
C THR A 87 3.19 9.33 0.19
N THR A 88 3.30 10.14 -0.86
CA THR A 88 3.42 9.66 -2.24
C THR A 88 4.87 9.76 -2.68
N VAL A 89 5.44 8.65 -3.15
CA VAL A 89 6.81 8.54 -3.63
C VAL A 89 6.82 8.17 -5.11
N THR A 90 7.44 9.00 -5.91
CA THR A 90 7.65 8.73 -7.33
C THR A 90 8.97 7.98 -7.53
N LEU A 91 8.87 6.78 -8.10
CA LEU A 91 9.99 5.96 -8.54
C LEU A 91 10.34 6.32 -9.99
N HIS A 92 11.59 6.14 -10.38
CA HIS A 92 12.06 6.46 -11.72
C HIS A 92 12.68 5.23 -12.42
N HIS A 93 11.91 4.14 -12.45
CA HIS A 93 12.26 2.93 -13.20
C HIS A 93 11.51 2.94 -14.54
N ASP A 94 12.20 3.33 -15.62
CA ASP A 94 11.61 3.35 -16.96
C ASP A 94 12.23 2.28 -17.85
N TYR A 95 11.40 1.34 -18.27
CA TYR A 95 11.78 0.25 -19.16
C TYR A 95 11.33 0.48 -20.61
N GLY A 96 10.74 1.64 -20.93
CA GLY A 96 10.15 1.92 -22.23
C GLY A 96 8.96 1.01 -22.59
N ASP A 97 8.42 0.30 -21.61
CA ASP A 97 7.30 -0.64 -21.76
C ASP A 97 6.30 -0.45 -20.62
N ILE A 98 5.03 -0.17 -20.97
CA ILE A 98 3.97 0.17 -20.00
C ILE A 98 3.73 -1.01 -19.04
N GLY A 99 3.74 -2.24 -19.53
CA GLY A 99 3.52 -3.44 -18.71
C GLY A 99 4.62 -3.62 -17.68
N ARG A 100 5.88 -3.48 -18.09
CA ARG A 100 7.04 -3.56 -17.19
C ARG A 100 7.09 -2.41 -16.21
N ASN A 101 6.72 -1.21 -16.65
CA ASN A 101 6.66 -0.03 -15.77
C ASN A 101 5.59 -0.19 -14.68
N HIS A 102 4.53 -0.97 -14.95
CA HIS A 102 3.49 -1.31 -13.98
C HIS A 102 3.76 -2.61 -13.20
N ASP A 103 4.69 -3.45 -13.64
CA ASP A 103 4.94 -4.76 -13.02
C ASP A 103 5.51 -4.61 -11.61
N LEU A 104 4.99 -5.44 -10.70
CA LEU A 104 5.42 -5.42 -9.30
C LEU A 104 6.91 -5.80 -9.16
N SER A 105 7.35 -6.83 -9.88
CA SER A 105 8.69 -7.40 -9.75
C SER A 105 9.73 -6.57 -10.48
N ASP A 106 9.39 -6.00 -11.64
CA ASP A 106 10.33 -5.21 -12.45
C ASP A 106 10.51 -3.79 -11.87
N SER A 107 9.43 -3.14 -11.44
CA SER A 107 9.46 -1.72 -11.05
C SER A 107 9.34 -1.49 -9.55
N TYR A 108 8.32 -2.05 -8.91
CA TYR A 108 7.98 -1.64 -7.54
C TYR A 108 8.79 -2.34 -6.46
N LEU A 109 9.19 -3.60 -6.63
CA LEU A 109 10.08 -4.28 -5.68
C LEU A 109 11.49 -3.69 -5.68
N PRO A 110 12.13 -3.41 -6.84
CA PRO A 110 13.38 -2.65 -6.86
C PRO A 110 13.23 -1.26 -6.24
N GLY A 111 12.16 -0.52 -6.61
CA GLY A 111 11.87 0.80 -6.07
C GLY A 111 11.66 0.82 -4.55
N ALA A 112 11.15 -0.26 -3.96
CA ALA A 112 11.04 -0.38 -2.50
C ALA A 112 12.41 -0.35 -1.81
N THR A 113 13.48 -0.79 -2.48
CA THR A 113 14.85 -0.67 -1.98
C THR A 113 15.30 0.80 -1.96
N ASP A 114 14.97 1.57 -2.99
CA ASP A 114 15.28 3.00 -3.06
C ASP A 114 14.53 3.76 -1.96
N VAL A 115 13.26 3.42 -1.75
CA VAL A 115 12.42 3.97 -0.65
C VAL A 115 13.03 3.65 0.70
N ALA A 116 13.52 2.43 0.91
CA ALA A 116 14.17 2.03 2.17
C ALA A 116 15.47 2.82 2.45
N ALA A 117 16.16 3.27 1.41
CA ALA A 117 17.36 4.11 1.49
C ALA A 117 17.06 5.62 1.55
N SER A 118 15.80 6.04 1.42
CA SER A 118 15.40 7.44 1.36
C SER A 118 15.77 8.19 2.65
N SER A 119 16.25 9.43 2.47
CA SER A 119 16.46 10.40 3.57
C SER A 119 15.27 11.33 3.79
N ASP A 120 14.22 11.22 2.98
CA ASP A 120 13.02 12.05 3.12
C ASP A 120 12.36 11.84 4.49
N PRO A 121 12.06 12.93 5.24
CA PRO A 121 11.52 12.81 6.60
C PRO A 121 10.17 12.09 6.67
N SER A 122 9.27 12.25 5.70
CA SER A 122 7.94 11.62 5.69
C SER A 122 8.06 10.11 5.42
N VAL A 123 8.91 9.75 4.47
CA VAL A 123 9.25 8.34 4.18
C VAL A 123 9.90 7.69 5.41
N ARG A 124 10.87 8.34 6.02
CA ARG A 124 11.54 7.85 7.24
C ARG A 124 10.55 7.64 8.39
N ALA A 125 9.66 8.60 8.63
CA ALA A 125 8.65 8.49 9.66
C ALA A 125 7.71 7.29 9.42
N TYR A 126 7.32 7.07 8.15
CA TYR A 126 6.53 5.90 7.78
C TYR A 126 7.28 4.59 8.04
N LEU A 127 8.55 4.48 7.60
CA LEU A 127 9.37 3.28 7.73
C LEU A 127 9.68 2.93 9.20
N VAL A 128 9.90 3.92 10.07
CA VAL A 128 10.06 3.69 11.51
C VAL A 128 8.86 2.95 12.09
N GLY A 129 7.66 3.27 11.64
CA GLY A 129 6.45 2.59 12.08
C GLY A 129 6.29 1.15 11.56
N LEU A 130 7.11 0.71 10.60
CA LEU A 130 7.16 -0.69 10.15
C LEU A 130 8.14 -1.56 10.97
N THR A 131 8.96 -0.96 11.84
CA THR A 131 9.98 -1.67 12.63
C THR A 131 9.44 -2.90 13.37
N PRO A 132 8.25 -2.88 14.01
CA PRO A 132 7.71 -4.07 14.69
C PRO A 132 7.52 -5.27 13.76
N PHE A 133 7.18 -5.02 12.49
CA PHE A 133 6.96 -6.08 11.50
C PHE A 133 8.27 -6.70 11.00
N PHE A 134 9.33 -5.92 10.87
CA PHE A 134 10.66 -6.40 10.48
C PHE A 134 11.37 -7.18 11.59
N ASN A 135 11.08 -6.87 12.84
CA ASN A 135 11.69 -7.51 14.01
C ASN A 135 10.91 -8.74 14.49
N ALA A 136 9.93 -9.23 13.73
CA ALA A 136 9.17 -10.42 14.09
C ALA A 136 10.08 -11.65 14.14
N THR A 137 9.99 -12.41 15.23
CA THR A 137 10.83 -13.62 15.47
C THR A 137 10.26 -14.89 14.82
N ALA A 138 9.01 -14.87 14.39
CA ALA A 138 8.34 -15.97 13.72
C ALA A 138 7.52 -15.48 12.54
N VAL A 139 7.61 -16.21 11.42
CA VAL A 139 6.86 -15.90 10.20
C VAL A 139 6.01 -17.11 9.81
N ARG A 140 4.71 -16.87 9.59
CA ARG A 140 3.78 -17.84 9.01
C ARG A 140 3.17 -17.25 7.75
N THR A 141 3.36 -17.92 6.62
CA THR A 141 2.76 -17.51 5.34
C THR A 141 1.51 -18.34 5.06
N GLN A 142 0.45 -17.66 4.64
CA GLN A 142 -0.78 -18.28 4.15
C GLN A 142 -1.16 -17.64 2.81
N ARG A 143 -1.57 -18.48 1.85
CA ARG A 143 -2.06 -18.02 0.55
C ARG A 143 -3.56 -18.29 0.45
N PHE A 144 -4.31 -17.29 0.04
CA PHE A 144 -5.75 -17.38 -0.22
C PHE A 144 -6.02 -17.01 -1.67
N LEU A 145 -6.80 -17.85 -2.35
CA LEU A 145 -7.38 -17.49 -3.65
C LEU A 145 -8.79 -16.95 -3.38
N ILE A 146 -9.04 -15.73 -3.85
CA ILE A 146 -10.33 -15.08 -3.76
C ILE A 146 -10.94 -15.05 -5.16
N SER A 147 -12.11 -15.64 -5.32
CA SER A 147 -12.86 -15.63 -6.57
C SER A 147 -14.27 -15.06 -6.36
N ARG A 148 -14.78 -14.35 -7.36
CA ARG A 148 -16.16 -13.88 -7.37
C ARG A 148 -17.06 -15.00 -7.87
N THR A 149 -18.00 -15.46 -7.06
CA THR A 149 -19.08 -16.35 -7.49
C THR A 149 -20.28 -15.50 -7.92
N TYR A 150 -20.65 -15.59 -9.19
CA TYR A 150 -21.92 -15.02 -9.66
C TYR A 150 -23.04 -15.99 -9.24
N ARG A 151 -24.04 -15.46 -8.57
CA ARG A 151 -25.31 -16.16 -8.32
C ARG A 151 -26.32 -15.70 -9.35
#